data_ebc81e76c2b9b4fa52114daf53a86586
#
_entry.id   ebc81e76c2b9b4fa52114daf53a86586
#
_cell.length_a   1.000
_cell.length_b   1.000
_cell.length_c   1.000
_cell.angle_alpha   90.00
_cell.angle_beta   90.00
_cell.angle_gamma   90.00
#
_symmetry.space_group_name_H-M   'P 1'
#
loop_
_entity.id
_entity.type
_entity.pdbx_description
1 polymer ?
#
loop_
_entity_poly.entity_id
_entity_poly.type
_entity_poly.pdbx_seq_one_letter_code
_entity_poly.pdbx_strand_id
1 'polypeptide(L)'
;MKEMEKDQESFASKTDDIVRLSAMCQEMLDLDEQISQKESELKELENRRDVISSEVIPDLLSEQGLASLNMIDGSKVEVKKKYSCTVKADPELKEKAHKWLRDNGLGDIIKNNVAVSFGTGEDNKAEEFFSLAAKSGYEPEQSQKVEPSTLRALFRERVQNGLDMPSDIFNVFIKDETKITRKK
;
A
#
# COMPACT_ATOMS: atom_id res chain seq x y z
N MET A 1 6.55 -54.65 -28.93
CA MET A 1 7.78 -53.84 -28.79
C MET A 1 7.52 -52.33 -28.97
N LYS A 2 6.87 -51.87 -30.04
CA LYS A 2 6.63 -50.42 -30.26
C LYS A 2 5.72 -49.72 -29.23
N GLU A 3 4.80 -50.42 -28.54
CA GLU A 3 3.94 -49.83 -27.47
C GLU A 3 4.71 -49.66 -26.15
N MET A 4 5.60 -50.59 -25.80
CA MET A 4 6.42 -50.47 -24.59
C MET A 4 7.47 -49.37 -24.70
N GLU A 5 8.00 -49.06 -25.88
CA GLU A 5 8.92 -47.94 -26.12
C GLU A 5 8.21 -46.59 -25.97
N LYS A 6 6.98 -46.47 -26.49
CA LYS A 6 6.15 -45.25 -26.30
C LYS A 6 5.77 -44.95 -24.86
N ASP A 7 5.48 -46.01 -24.08
CA ASP A 7 5.17 -45.86 -22.64
C ASP A 7 6.41 -45.46 -21.85
N GLN A 8 7.60 -45.97 -22.18
CA GLN A 8 8.87 -45.57 -21.56
C GLN A 8 9.25 -44.11 -21.89
N GLU A 9 9.13 -43.70 -23.15
CA GLU A 9 9.36 -42.29 -23.54
C GLU A 9 8.37 -41.32 -22.87
N SER A 10 7.11 -41.71 -22.76
CA SER A 10 6.09 -40.92 -22.05
C SER A 10 6.34 -40.81 -20.53
N PHE A 11 6.88 -41.87 -19.91
CA PHE A 11 7.26 -41.86 -18.50
C PHE A 11 8.51 -41.03 -18.22
N ALA A 12 9.53 -41.14 -19.07
CA ALA A 12 10.76 -40.34 -19.00
C ALA A 12 10.46 -38.84 -19.16
N SER A 13 9.65 -38.46 -20.17
CA SER A 13 9.23 -37.08 -20.38
C SER A 13 8.46 -36.48 -19.17
N LYS A 14 7.55 -37.24 -18.57
CA LYS A 14 6.83 -36.81 -17.35
C LYS A 14 7.76 -36.65 -16.15
N THR A 15 8.78 -37.46 -16.01
CA THR A 15 9.76 -37.36 -14.92
C THR A 15 10.60 -36.11 -15.07
N ASP A 16 11.04 -35.79 -16.30
CA ASP A 16 11.79 -34.56 -16.58
C ASP A 16 10.97 -33.30 -16.34
N ASP A 17 9.68 -33.30 -16.67
CA ASP A 17 8.78 -32.20 -16.41
C ASP A 17 8.57 -31.96 -14.89
N ILE A 18 8.47 -33.02 -14.09
CA ILE A 18 8.35 -32.95 -12.64
C ILE A 18 9.64 -32.40 -12.01
N VAL A 19 10.80 -32.84 -12.49
CA VAL A 19 12.11 -32.33 -12.04
C VAL A 19 12.23 -30.83 -12.34
N ARG A 20 11.87 -30.43 -13.56
CA ARG A 20 11.85 -29.02 -13.96
C ARG A 20 10.90 -28.19 -13.13
N LEU A 21 9.68 -28.68 -12.87
CA LEU A 21 8.72 -28.00 -12.00
C LEU A 21 9.26 -27.83 -10.59
N SER A 22 9.88 -28.88 -10.02
CA SER A 22 10.51 -28.81 -8.70
C SER A 22 11.62 -27.76 -8.65
N ALA A 23 12.46 -27.67 -9.68
CA ALA A 23 13.52 -26.67 -9.79
C ALA A 23 12.94 -25.24 -9.82
N MET A 24 11.88 -25.01 -10.59
CA MET A 24 11.20 -23.70 -10.65
C MET A 24 10.58 -23.32 -9.31
N CYS A 25 9.98 -24.27 -8.60
CA CYS A 25 9.45 -24.04 -7.24
C CYS A 25 10.58 -23.68 -6.27
N GLN A 26 11.73 -24.34 -6.35
CA GLN A 26 12.90 -24.02 -5.51
C GLN A 26 13.44 -22.62 -5.85
N GLU A 27 13.58 -22.29 -7.12
CA GLU A 27 14.00 -20.95 -7.56
C GLU A 27 13.05 -19.86 -7.04
N MET A 28 11.74 -20.10 -7.08
CA MET A 28 10.76 -19.17 -6.50
C MET A 28 10.98 -18.96 -5.01
N LEU A 29 11.24 -20.02 -4.24
CA LEU A 29 11.52 -19.92 -2.80
C LEU A 29 12.84 -19.18 -2.51
N ASP A 30 13.86 -19.41 -3.34
CA ASP A 30 15.15 -18.74 -3.21
C ASP A 30 15.04 -17.24 -3.55
N LEU A 31 14.21 -16.88 -4.53
CA LEU A 31 13.90 -15.49 -4.86
C LEU A 31 13.14 -14.80 -3.73
N ASP A 32 12.16 -15.46 -3.12
CA ASP A 32 11.43 -14.91 -1.96
C ASP A 32 12.38 -14.62 -0.79
N GLU A 33 13.35 -15.51 -0.54
CA GLU A 33 14.36 -15.31 0.51
C GLU A 33 15.31 -14.14 0.17
N GLN A 34 15.77 -14.05 -1.08
CA GLN A 34 16.61 -12.93 -1.54
C GLN A 34 15.86 -11.59 -1.43
N ILE A 35 14.59 -11.53 -1.81
CA ILE A 35 13.74 -10.33 -1.66
C ILE A 35 13.70 -9.92 -0.20
N SER A 36 13.38 -10.84 0.71
CA SER A 36 13.33 -10.55 2.14
C SER A 36 14.65 -10.05 2.71
N GLN A 37 15.79 -10.62 2.27
CA GLN A 37 17.12 -10.15 2.66
C GLN A 37 17.39 -8.73 2.15
N LYS A 38 17.04 -8.42 0.89
CA LYS A 38 17.22 -7.10 0.29
C LYS A 38 16.34 -6.03 0.95
N GLU A 39 15.12 -6.37 1.35
CA GLU A 39 14.25 -5.48 2.12
C GLU A 39 14.86 -5.15 3.49
N SER A 40 15.46 -6.14 4.17
CA SER A 40 16.17 -5.92 5.43
C SER A 40 17.39 -5.03 5.25
N GLU A 41 18.24 -5.32 4.25
CA GLU A 41 19.41 -4.50 3.91
C GLU A 41 19.01 -3.05 3.58
N LEU A 42 17.95 -2.87 2.81
CA LEU A 42 17.43 -1.54 2.47
C LEU A 42 17.03 -0.77 3.73
N LYS A 43 16.33 -1.41 4.64
CA LYS A 43 15.91 -0.80 5.91
C LYS A 43 17.11 -0.39 6.78
N GLU A 44 18.16 -1.22 6.82
CA GLU A 44 19.39 -0.87 7.53
C GLU A 44 20.10 0.34 6.92
N LEU A 45 20.17 0.41 5.58
CA LEU A 45 20.75 1.56 4.87
C LEU A 45 19.93 2.83 5.11
N GLU A 46 18.60 2.74 5.10
CA GLU A 46 17.71 3.85 5.41
C GLU A 46 17.92 4.37 6.83
N ASN A 47 17.97 3.48 7.83
CA ASN A 47 18.24 3.85 9.21
C ASN A 47 19.63 4.52 9.36
N ARG A 48 20.65 3.97 8.72
CA ARG A 48 22.01 4.54 8.76
C ARG A 48 22.06 5.92 8.11
N ARG A 49 21.39 6.09 6.97
CA ARG A 49 21.26 7.39 6.30
C ARG A 49 20.54 8.40 7.20
N ASP A 50 19.48 7.99 7.89
CA ASP A 50 18.72 8.85 8.78
C ASP A 50 19.53 9.30 10.00
N VAL A 51 20.31 8.42 10.62
CA VAL A 51 21.25 8.78 11.71
C VAL A 51 22.29 9.78 11.21
N ILE A 52 22.91 9.53 10.05
CA ILE A 52 23.89 10.47 9.48
C ILE A 52 23.26 11.85 9.22
N SER A 53 22.04 11.88 8.68
CA SER A 53 21.34 13.10 8.29
C SER A 53 20.78 13.89 9.47
N SER A 54 20.29 13.21 10.50
CA SER A 54 19.58 13.84 11.63
C SER A 54 20.43 14.07 12.87
N GLU A 55 21.54 13.37 12.99
CA GLU A 55 22.42 13.42 14.17
C GLU A 55 23.86 13.80 13.77
N VAL A 56 24.54 12.96 13.01
CA VAL A 56 25.99 13.11 12.77
C VAL A 56 26.34 14.42 12.03
N ILE A 57 25.67 14.72 10.91
CA ILE A 57 25.95 15.95 10.16
C ILE A 57 25.56 17.21 10.94
N PRO A 58 24.37 17.30 11.58
CA PRO A 58 24.01 18.42 12.41
C PRO A 58 25.01 18.67 13.56
N ASP A 59 25.44 17.63 14.25
CA ASP A 59 26.39 17.73 15.37
C ASP A 59 27.74 18.25 14.88
N LEU A 60 28.29 17.67 13.80
CA LEU A 60 29.57 18.12 13.23
C LEU A 60 29.53 19.58 12.77
N LEU A 61 28.44 20.03 12.13
CA LEU A 61 28.28 21.42 11.73
C LEU A 61 28.20 22.33 12.96
N SER A 62 27.47 21.91 13.99
CA SER A 62 27.34 22.65 15.24
C SER A 62 28.67 22.79 15.97
N GLU A 63 29.47 21.72 16.08
CA GLU A 63 30.81 21.73 16.69
C GLU A 63 31.77 22.69 15.97
N GLN A 64 31.63 22.83 14.64
CA GLN A 64 32.43 23.76 13.84
C GLN A 64 31.82 25.18 13.81
N GLY A 65 30.68 25.42 14.45
CA GLY A 65 29.99 26.72 14.41
C GLY A 65 29.46 27.09 13.02
N LEU A 66 29.23 26.10 12.14
CA LEU A 66 28.81 26.28 10.76
C LEU A 66 27.27 26.09 10.63
N ALA A 67 26.61 27.05 9.98
CA ALA A 67 25.18 26.90 9.60
C ALA A 67 25.01 26.10 8.30
N SER A 68 26.01 26.09 7.45
CA SER A 68 26.03 25.35 6.18
C SER A 68 27.45 25.09 5.71
N LEU A 69 27.63 24.12 4.80
CA LEU A 69 28.90 23.76 4.19
C LEU A 69 28.71 23.64 2.67
N ASN A 70 29.63 24.20 1.89
CA ASN A 70 29.71 23.93 0.46
C ASN A 70 30.71 22.79 0.23
N MET A 71 30.28 21.75 -0.44
CA MET A 71 31.13 20.61 -0.81
C MET A 71 32.01 20.95 -2.02
N ILE A 72 33.02 20.12 -2.27
CA ILE A 72 33.96 20.31 -3.37
C ILE A 72 33.29 20.24 -4.74
N ASP A 73 32.21 19.43 -4.84
CA ASP A 73 31.40 19.29 -6.04
C ASP A 73 30.42 20.47 -6.30
N GLY A 74 30.41 21.46 -5.41
CA GLY A 74 29.55 22.64 -5.47
C GLY A 74 28.17 22.42 -4.79
N SER A 75 27.88 21.27 -4.27
CA SER A 75 26.64 21.04 -3.52
C SER A 75 26.68 21.72 -2.15
N LYS A 76 25.52 22.25 -1.71
CA LYS A 76 25.38 22.90 -0.42
C LYS A 76 24.70 21.97 0.58
N VAL A 77 25.35 21.80 1.75
CA VAL A 77 24.78 21.12 2.90
C VAL A 77 24.26 22.16 3.88
N GLU A 78 23.02 22.06 4.29
CA GLU A 78 22.43 22.92 5.33
C GLU A 78 21.50 22.09 6.23
N VAL A 79 21.50 22.42 7.54
CA VAL A 79 20.62 21.77 8.50
C VAL A 79 19.33 22.56 8.61
N LYS A 80 18.20 21.87 8.34
CA LYS A 80 16.85 22.43 8.50
C LYS A 80 16.11 21.69 9.60
N LYS A 81 15.54 22.43 10.56
CA LYS A 81 14.69 21.84 11.58
C LYS A 81 13.39 21.32 10.95
N LYS A 82 13.14 20.03 11.08
CA LYS A 82 11.89 19.40 10.67
C LYS A 82 10.99 19.24 11.90
N TYR A 83 9.84 19.90 11.89
CA TYR A 83 8.83 19.74 12.92
C TYR A 83 7.78 18.76 12.46
N SER A 84 7.47 17.75 13.28
CA SER A 84 6.41 16.79 13.02
C SER A 84 5.57 16.65 14.28
N CYS A 85 4.27 16.82 14.13
CA CYS A 85 3.31 16.61 15.21
C CYS A 85 2.05 15.97 14.62
N THR A 86 1.66 14.82 15.13
CA THR A 86 0.45 14.11 14.73
C THR A 86 -0.34 13.70 15.95
N VAL A 87 -1.65 13.72 15.83
CA VAL A 87 -2.52 13.16 16.87
C VAL A 87 -2.43 11.63 16.81
N LYS A 88 -2.20 10.99 17.96
CA LYS A 88 -2.14 9.53 18.04
C LYS A 88 -3.45 8.89 17.59
N ALA A 89 -3.38 7.74 16.94
CA ALA A 89 -4.54 7.03 16.38
C ALA A 89 -5.47 6.43 17.45
N ASP A 90 -4.98 6.26 18.68
CA ASP A 90 -5.77 5.76 19.79
C ASP A 90 -6.97 6.69 20.09
N PRO A 91 -8.22 6.16 20.19
CA PRO A 91 -9.41 6.97 20.35
C PRO A 91 -9.41 7.85 21.61
N GLU A 92 -8.92 7.32 22.75
CA GLU A 92 -8.89 8.10 24.00
C GLU A 92 -7.85 9.22 23.93
N LEU A 93 -6.68 8.95 23.35
CA LEU A 93 -5.64 9.95 23.17
C LEU A 93 -6.06 11.01 22.14
N LYS A 94 -6.81 10.61 21.12
CA LYS A 94 -7.39 11.54 20.15
C LYS A 94 -8.38 12.49 20.80
N GLU A 95 -9.26 11.99 21.65
CA GLU A 95 -10.20 12.83 22.40
C GLU A 95 -9.48 13.80 23.35
N LYS A 96 -8.48 13.30 24.08
CA LYS A 96 -7.63 14.13 24.95
C LYS A 96 -6.91 15.23 24.16
N ALA A 97 -6.39 14.91 22.98
CA ALA A 97 -5.74 15.88 22.10
C ALA A 97 -6.72 16.96 21.62
N HIS A 98 -7.92 16.58 21.19
CA HIS A 98 -8.95 17.53 20.77
C HIS A 98 -9.41 18.44 21.95
N LYS A 99 -9.55 17.87 23.15
CA LYS A 99 -9.85 18.63 24.35
C LYS A 99 -8.74 19.63 24.66
N TRP A 100 -7.50 19.18 24.65
CA TRP A 100 -6.34 20.04 24.90
C TRP A 100 -6.29 21.22 23.92
N LEU A 101 -6.52 20.97 22.62
CA LEU A 101 -6.56 22.01 21.60
C LEU A 101 -7.63 23.06 21.91
N ARG A 102 -8.85 22.63 22.31
CA ARG A 102 -9.93 23.56 22.66
C ARG A 102 -9.61 24.37 23.93
N ASP A 103 -9.10 23.72 24.96
CA ASP A 103 -8.75 24.34 26.23
C ASP A 103 -7.62 25.39 26.08
N ASN A 104 -6.79 25.26 25.04
CA ASN A 104 -5.71 26.19 24.72
C ASN A 104 -6.05 27.20 23.62
N GLY A 105 -7.31 27.34 23.24
CA GLY A 105 -7.74 28.30 22.23
C GLY A 105 -7.35 27.95 20.79
N LEU A 106 -6.97 26.68 20.53
CA LEU A 106 -6.57 26.18 19.22
C LEU A 106 -7.67 25.29 18.57
N GLY A 107 -8.90 25.42 19.03
CA GLY A 107 -10.04 24.63 18.57
C GLY A 107 -10.35 24.81 17.07
N ASP A 108 -10.02 25.96 16.50
CA ASP A 108 -10.29 26.31 15.10
C ASP A 108 -9.56 25.41 14.07
N ILE A 109 -8.48 24.76 14.49
CA ILE A 109 -7.77 23.79 13.61
C ILE A 109 -8.45 22.41 13.56
N ILE A 110 -9.45 22.17 14.43
CA ILE A 110 -10.18 20.90 14.45
C ILE A 110 -11.27 20.96 13.38
N LYS A 111 -11.05 20.21 12.31
CA LYS A 111 -12.05 20.02 11.26
C LYS A 111 -12.99 18.88 11.63
N ASN A 112 -14.28 19.14 11.59
CA ASN A 112 -15.31 18.12 11.73
C ASN A 112 -15.81 17.71 10.34
N ASN A 113 -15.69 16.45 10.03
CA ASN A 113 -16.26 15.88 8.83
C ASN A 113 -17.38 14.90 9.23
N VAL A 114 -18.59 15.13 8.74
CA VAL A 114 -19.75 14.26 8.95
C VAL A 114 -20.06 13.58 7.63
N ALA A 115 -19.90 12.27 7.58
CA ALA A 115 -20.20 11.47 6.41
C ALA A 115 -21.46 10.64 6.64
N VAL A 116 -22.37 10.64 5.66
CA VAL A 116 -23.54 9.79 5.61
C VAL A 116 -23.39 8.86 4.42
N SER A 117 -23.56 7.56 4.66
CA SER A 117 -23.45 6.55 3.61
C SER A 117 -24.85 6.06 3.20
N PHE A 118 -25.06 5.94 1.91
CA PHE A 118 -26.27 5.39 1.32
C PHE A 118 -25.96 4.03 0.70
N GLY A 119 -26.90 3.10 0.83
CA GLY A 119 -26.75 1.75 0.31
C GLY A 119 -27.11 1.65 -1.18
N THR A 120 -27.02 0.43 -1.70
CA THR A 120 -27.39 0.12 -3.08
C THR A 120 -28.88 0.49 -3.35
N GLY A 121 -29.12 1.28 -4.40
CA GLY A 121 -30.47 1.71 -4.81
C GLY A 121 -31.01 2.91 -4.01
N GLU A 122 -30.21 3.54 -3.17
CA GLU A 122 -30.62 4.73 -2.40
C GLU A 122 -30.10 6.04 -3.02
N ASP A 123 -29.78 6.05 -4.31
CA ASP A 123 -29.25 7.23 -5.01
C ASP A 123 -30.16 8.46 -4.87
N ASN A 124 -31.48 8.28 -4.94
CA ASN A 124 -32.46 9.36 -4.75
C ASN A 124 -32.37 9.98 -3.35
N LYS A 125 -32.18 9.15 -2.31
CA LYS A 125 -32.04 9.66 -0.93
C LYS A 125 -30.73 10.42 -0.77
N ALA A 126 -29.65 9.94 -1.45
CA ALA A 126 -28.38 10.65 -1.45
C ALA A 126 -28.49 12.02 -2.08
N GLU A 127 -29.19 12.13 -3.21
CA GLU A 127 -29.44 13.40 -3.90
C GLU A 127 -30.34 14.36 -3.10
N GLU A 128 -31.39 13.84 -2.46
CA GLU A 128 -32.24 14.62 -1.56
C GLU A 128 -31.44 15.17 -0.37
N PHE A 129 -30.62 14.34 0.26
CA PHE A 129 -29.78 14.75 1.38
C PHE A 129 -28.74 15.80 0.96
N PHE A 130 -28.08 15.59 -0.18
CA PHE A 130 -27.14 16.55 -0.76
C PHE A 130 -27.81 17.92 -0.97
N SER A 131 -28.99 17.93 -1.61
CA SER A 131 -29.77 19.13 -1.86
C SER A 131 -30.21 19.83 -0.58
N LEU A 132 -30.62 19.07 0.44
CA LEU A 132 -31.00 19.60 1.75
C LEU A 132 -29.80 20.27 2.44
N ALA A 133 -28.64 19.63 2.45
CA ALA A 133 -27.44 20.18 3.03
C ALA A 133 -27.00 21.48 2.33
N ALA A 134 -27.00 21.50 0.99
CA ALA A 134 -26.68 22.68 0.20
C ALA A 134 -27.65 23.85 0.47
N LYS A 135 -28.96 23.58 0.53
CA LYS A 135 -29.99 24.59 0.90
C LYS A 135 -29.84 25.12 2.32
N SER A 136 -29.25 24.32 3.21
CA SER A 136 -28.97 24.70 4.60
C SER A 136 -27.66 25.50 4.76
N GLY A 137 -26.98 25.83 3.66
CA GLY A 137 -25.75 26.64 3.67
C GLY A 137 -24.49 25.84 3.91
N TYR A 138 -24.53 24.52 3.83
CA TYR A 138 -23.34 23.66 3.87
C TYR A 138 -22.81 23.43 2.45
N GLU A 139 -21.55 23.02 2.37
CA GLU A 139 -20.89 22.62 1.13
C GLU A 139 -20.72 21.07 1.11
N PRO A 140 -21.79 20.33 0.77
CA PRO A 140 -21.72 18.86 0.77
C PRO A 140 -20.85 18.36 -0.36
N GLU A 141 -20.06 17.33 -0.10
CA GLU A 141 -19.31 16.59 -1.11
C GLU A 141 -19.99 15.24 -1.36
N GLN A 142 -20.20 14.91 -2.65
CA GLN A 142 -20.72 13.61 -3.05
C GLN A 142 -19.63 12.81 -3.76
N SER A 143 -19.42 11.57 -3.34
CA SER A 143 -18.54 10.63 -4.01
C SER A 143 -19.23 9.28 -4.16
N GLN A 144 -19.08 8.65 -5.33
CA GLN A 144 -19.53 7.29 -5.57
C GLN A 144 -18.32 6.36 -5.56
N LYS A 145 -18.40 5.27 -4.83
CA LYS A 145 -17.33 4.30 -4.68
C LYS A 145 -17.85 2.89 -4.81
N VAL A 146 -17.18 2.09 -5.61
CA VAL A 146 -17.35 0.64 -5.63
C VAL A 146 -16.24 0.01 -4.83
N GLU A 147 -16.57 -0.80 -3.82
CA GLU A 147 -15.55 -1.49 -3.02
C GLU A 147 -14.77 -2.49 -3.89
N PRO A 148 -13.42 -2.43 -3.88
CA PRO A 148 -12.61 -3.31 -4.73
C PRO A 148 -12.84 -4.80 -4.50
N SER A 149 -13.21 -5.21 -3.29
CA SER A 149 -13.56 -6.60 -2.98
C SER A 149 -14.84 -7.04 -3.68
N THR A 150 -15.86 -6.17 -3.70
CA THR A 150 -17.15 -6.42 -4.36
C THR A 150 -16.97 -6.47 -5.87
N LEU A 151 -16.18 -5.54 -6.44
CA LEU A 151 -15.91 -5.53 -7.87
C LEU A 151 -15.15 -6.78 -8.31
N ARG A 152 -14.16 -7.24 -7.52
CA ARG A 152 -13.44 -8.51 -7.78
C ARG A 152 -14.34 -9.73 -7.70
N ALA A 153 -15.28 -9.76 -6.74
CA ALA A 153 -16.23 -10.85 -6.63
C ALA A 153 -17.17 -10.90 -7.84
N LEU A 154 -17.70 -9.75 -8.25
CA LEU A 154 -18.51 -9.61 -9.46
C LEU A 154 -17.74 -10.04 -10.72
N PHE A 155 -16.49 -9.60 -10.88
CA PHE A 155 -15.65 -9.99 -12.03
C PHE A 155 -15.46 -11.51 -12.08
N ARG A 156 -15.15 -12.14 -10.94
CA ARG A 156 -15.01 -13.60 -10.85
C ARG A 156 -16.30 -14.32 -11.27
N GLU A 157 -17.43 -13.89 -10.75
CA GLU A 157 -18.75 -14.47 -11.09
C GLU A 157 -19.05 -14.33 -12.57
N ARG A 158 -18.80 -13.15 -13.16
CA ARG A 158 -19.01 -12.94 -14.60
C ARG A 158 -18.15 -13.87 -15.44
N VAL A 159 -16.86 -13.99 -15.13
CA VAL A 159 -15.94 -14.89 -15.83
C VAL A 159 -16.40 -16.35 -15.72
N GLN A 160 -16.84 -16.80 -14.53
CA GLN A 160 -17.36 -18.15 -14.32
C GLN A 160 -18.63 -18.43 -15.16
N ASN A 161 -19.42 -17.40 -15.42
CA ASN A 161 -20.63 -17.48 -16.25
C ASN A 161 -20.36 -17.20 -17.76
N GLY A 162 -19.09 -17.07 -18.17
CA GLY A 162 -18.71 -16.80 -19.56
C GLY A 162 -19.08 -15.39 -20.03
N LEU A 163 -19.20 -14.44 -19.11
CA LEU A 163 -19.51 -13.05 -19.39
C LEU A 163 -18.26 -12.17 -19.22
N ASP A 164 -18.01 -11.30 -20.19
CA ASP A 164 -16.89 -10.39 -20.15
C ASP A 164 -17.17 -9.11 -19.35
N MET A 165 -16.09 -8.46 -18.91
CA MET A 165 -16.10 -7.06 -18.48
C MET A 165 -15.25 -6.23 -19.43
N PRO A 166 -15.69 -4.99 -19.78
CA PRO A 166 -14.96 -4.17 -20.75
C PRO A 166 -13.61 -3.72 -20.17
N SER A 167 -12.54 -4.14 -20.85
CA SER A 167 -11.16 -3.88 -20.43
C SER A 167 -10.67 -2.44 -20.72
N ASP A 168 -11.42 -1.70 -21.50
CA ASP A 168 -11.21 -0.27 -21.76
C ASP A 168 -11.70 0.63 -20.61
N ILE A 169 -12.58 0.12 -19.76
CA ILE A 169 -13.15 0.82 -18.59
C ILE A 169 -12.60 0.29 -17.28
N PHE A 170 -12.38 -1.04 -17.21
CA PHE A 170 -11.90 -1.72 -16.00
C PHE A 170 -10.52 -2.33 -16.25
N ASN A 171 -9.64 -2.20 -15.30
CA ASN A 171 -8.39 -2.96 -15.27
C ASN A 171 -8.69 -4.41 -14.88
N VAL A 172 -9.09 -5.22 -15.86
CA VAL A 172 -9.42 -6.62 -15.66
C VAL A 172 -8.27 -7.50 -16.12
N PHE A 173 -7.80 -8.39 -15.27
CA PHE A 173 -6.84 -9.42 -15.62
C PHE A 173 -7.06 -10.67 -14.74
N ILE A 174 -6.71 -11.82 -15.30
CA ILE A 174 -6.69 -13.10 -14.59
C ILE A 174 -5.23 -13.53 -14.56
N LYS A 175 -4.72 -13.80 -13.37
CA LYS A 175 -3.36 -14.30 -13.16
C LYS A 175 -3.43 -15.56 -12.32
N ASP A 176 -2.83 -16.63 -12.83
CA ASP A 176 -2.57 -17.80 -12.03
C ASP A 176 -1.35 -17.56 -11.15
N GLU A 177 -1.52 -17.73 -9.87
CA GLU A 177 -0.47 -17.50 -8.87
C GLU A 177 -0.13 -18.80 -8.16
N THR A 178 1.17 -19.17 -8.17
CA THR A 178 1.65 -20.34 -7.44
C THR A 178 1.81 -20.04 -5.97
N LYS A 179 1.18 -20.84 -5.11
CA LYS A 179 1.35 -20.77 -3.66
C LYS A 179 2.07 -22.02 -3.16
N ILE A 180 3.27 -21.86 -2.61
CA ILE A 180 4.03 -22.93 -1.99
C ILE A 180 3.77 -22.91 -0.48
N THR A 181 3.23 -24.02 0.07
CA THR A 181 3.01 -24.17 1.51
C THR A 181 4.08 -25.08 2.09
N ARG A 182 4.96 -24.54 2.93
CA ARG A 182 5.98 -25.33 3.62
C ARG A 182 5.32 -26.18 4.71
N LYS A 183 5.64 -27.48 4.77
CA LYS A 183 5.29 -28.32 5.91
C LYS A 183 6.11 -27.82 7.13
N LYS A 184 5.40 -27.57 8.24
CA LYS A 184 6.05 -27.32 9.53
C LYS A 184 6.69 -28.60 10.05
#